data_bc3b9b3c7dce09fcd2ddf28aa7276ab1
#
_entry.id   bc3b9b3c7dce09fcd2ddf28aa7276ab1
#
_cell.length_a   1.000
_cell.length_b   1.000
_cell.length_c   1.000
_cell.angle_alpha   90.00
_cell.angle_beta   90.00
_cell.angle_gamma   90.00
#
_symmetry.space_group_name_H-M   'P 1'
#
loop_
_entity.id
_entity.type
_entity.pdbx_description
1 polymer ?
#
loop_
_entity_poly.entity_id
_entity_poly.type
_entity_poly.pdbx_seq_one_letter_code
_entity_poly.pdbx_strand_id
1 'polypeptide(L)'
;RQRQMCIRDRGNALQNDLTVSGGNENSNYFFSLGHLDQDGVIKNATYERTNARLNYEAKLNDKITLSSKMSYTYTNSNRIQQSSNVSGLMLGLLRTPPDFDGRDYKGTYYSSSGVEYINRGRSYRKSIGQSSNQSYTNPLWTVNEQESSTRVNRVTVTPQITIKPTSWLQLITRGNLDFADDKRTYFFPVGDASSRANGQYQEDVFDIRNSALDVIGKANFLLSDDVNLTTTVGWSY
;
A
#
# COMPACT_ATOMS: atom_id res chain seq x y z
N ARG A 1 23.44 10.24 -20.55
CA ARG A 1 22.15 10.04 -21.26
C ARG A 1 21.49 8.69 -20.97
N GLN A 2 22.26 7.59 -20.89
CA GLN A 2 21.66 6.24 -20.64
C GLN A 2 21.06 6.07 -19.24
N ARG A 3 21.57 6.76 -18.20
CA ARG A 3 21.02 6.71 -16.85
C ARG A 3 19.58 7.25 -16.74
N GLN A 4 19.15 8.05 -17.73
CA GLN A 4 17.82 8.64 -17.76
C GLN A 4 16.77 7.73 -18.47
N MET A 5 17.16 6.64 -19.09
CA MET A 5 16.23 5.83 -19.92
C MET A 5 15.18 5.08 -19.13
N CYS A 6 15.44 4.77 -17.84
CA CYS A 6 14.47 4.13 -16.95
C CYS A 6 13.70 5.15 -16.07
N ILE A 7 14.07 6.42 -16.16
CA ILE A 7 13.51 7.50 -15.34
C ILE A 7 12.81 8.46 -16.29
N ARG A 8 11.53 8.71 -16.03
CA ARG A 8 10.76 9.78 -16.69
C ARG A 8 11.15 11.12 -16.07
N ASP A 9 11.01 12.20 -16.83
CA ASP A 9 11.18 13.55 -16.29
C ASP A 9 10.15 13.84 -15.19
N ARG A 10 8.91 13.35 -15.39
CA ARG A 10 7.78 13.54 -14.48
C ARG A 10 6.93 12.27 -14.41
N GLY A 11 6.32 12.05 -13.24
CA GLY A 11 5.17 11.18 -13.07
C GLY A 11 3.88 12.00 -13.21
N ASN A 12 2.81 11.38 -13.68
CA ASN A 12 1.48 11.96 -13.68
C ASN A 12 0.73 11.50 -12.43
N ALA A 13 -0.13 12.35 -11.88
CA ALA A 13 -1.05 11.99 -10.83
C ALA A 13 -2.42 12.59 -11.11
N LEU A 14 -3.46 11.78 -10.98
CA LEU A 14 -4.86 12.19 -11.06
C LEU A 14 -5.55 11.79 -9.76
N GLN A 15 -6.12 12.78 -9.07
CA GLN A 15 -6.89 12.54 -7.86
C GLN A 15 -8.28 13.12 -8.00
N ASN A 16 -9.29 12.32 -7.64
CA ASN A 16 -10.69 12.73 -7.61
C ASN A 16 -11.26 12.42 -6.24
N ASP A 17 -11.88 13.40 -5.61
CA ASP A 17 -12.51 13.26 -4.31
C ASP A 17 -13.95 13.75 -4.37
N LEU A 18 -14.88 12.95 -3.84
CA LEU A 18 -16.28 13.28 -3.66
C LEU A 18 -16.62 13.23 -2.18
N THR A 19 -17.28 14.26 -1.69
CA THR A 19 -17.71 14.33 -0.29
C THR A 19 -19.18 14.73 -0.24
N VAL A 20 -19.96 14.01 0.57
CA VAL A 20 -21.37 14.31 0.85
C VAL A 20 -21.59 14.26 2.34
N SER A 21 -22.20 15.28 2.89
CA SER A 21 -22.58 15.32 4.31
C SER A 21 -23.97 15.90 4.47
N GLY A 22 -24.65 15.47 5.51
CA GLY A 22 -25.99 15.97 5.82
C GLY A 22 -26.43 15.47 7.19
N GLY A 23 -27.60 15.94 7.62
CA GLY A 23 -28.15 15.54 8.89
C GLY A 23 -29.35 16.38 9.29
N ASN A 24 -29.87 16.04 10.46
CA ASN A 24 -30.94 16.75 11.15
C ASN A 24 -30.62 16.81 12.66
N GLU A 25 -31.59 17.23 13.50
CA GLU A 25 -31.39 17.32 14.96
C GLU A 25 -31.01 15.97 15.61
N ASN A 26 -31.42 14.85 15.00
CA ASN A 26 -31.25 13.51 15.57
C ASN A 26 -30.18 12.65 14.88
N SER A 27 -29.75 13.03 13.70
CA SER A 27 -28.74 12.23 12.98
C SER A 27 -27.88 13.09 12.07
N ASN A 28 -26.63 12.69 11.92
CA ASN A 28 -25.71 13.25 10.96
C ASN A 28 -24.93 12.15 10.27
N TYR A 29 -24.53 12.43 9.03
CA TYR A 29 -23.67 11.55 8.27
C TYR A 29 -22.65 12.34 7.45
N PHE A 30 -21.53 11.70 7.23
CA PHE A 30 -20.47 12.14 6.34
C PHE A 30 -20.02 10.94 5.52
N PHE A 31 -20.07 11.08 4.21
CA PHE A 31 -19.55 10.10 3.26
C PHE A 31 -18.48 10.76 2.39
N SER A 32 -17.38 10.05 2.15
CA SER A 32 -16.38 10.46 1.16
C SER A 32 -15.90 9.26 0.35
N LEU A 33 -15.63 9.52 -0.92
CA LEU A 33 -15.04 8.59 -1.88
C LEU A 33 -13.88 9.31 -2.54
N GLY A 34 -12.69 8.70 -2.53
CA GLY A 34 -11.50 9.23 -3.18
C GLY A 34 -10.85 8.18 -4.07
N HIS A 35 -10.32 8.62 -5.18
CA HIS A 35 -9.53 7.80 -6.10
C HIS A 35 -8.28 8.56 -6.53
N LEU A 36 -7.13 7.93 -6.37
CA LEU A 36 -5.83 8.41 -6.81
C LEU A 36 -5.23 7.40 -7.76
N ASP A 37 -4.81 7.86 -8.93
CA ASP A 37 -3.98 7.13 -9.88
C ASP A 37 -2.69 7.92 -10.12
N GLN A 38 -1.55 7.29 -9.92
CA GLN A 38 -0.25 7.94 -9.96
C GLN A 38 0.80 7.07 -10.67
N ASP A 39 1.42 7.64 -11.68
CA ASP A 39 2.66 7.15 -12.27
C ASP A 39 3.88 7.66 -11.50
N GLY A 40 4.84 6.79 -11.26
CA GLY A 40 6.16 7.17 -10.74
C GLY A 40 7.07 7.77 -11.81
N VAL A 41 8.15 8.43 -11.38
CA VAL A 41 9.23 8.89 -12.28
C VAL A 41 10.02 7.72 -12.86
N ILE A 42 10.00 6.56 -12.22
CA ILE A 42 10.57 5.33 -12.76
C ILE A 42 9.51 4.68 -13.68
N LYS A 43 9.94 4.28 -14.88
CA LYS A 43 9.07 3.59 -15.85
C LYS A 43 8.42 2.36 -15.20
N ASN A 44 7.11 2.16 -15.43
CA ASN A 44 6.30 1.06 -14.91
C ASN A 44 6.11 1.05 -13.37
N ALA A 45 6.62 2.05 -12.65
CA ALA A 45 6.23 2.25 -11.27
C ALA A 45 4.87 2.94 -11.22
N THR A 46 3.88 2.30 -10.58
CA THR A 46 2.50 2.80 -10.50
C THR A 46 1.97 2.67 -9.07
N TYR A 47 1.06 3.56 -8.73
CA TYR A 47 0.34 3.51 -7.47
C TYR A 47 -1.10 3.95 -7.68
N GLU A 48 -2.04 3.08 -7.34
CA GLU A 48 -3.47 3.34 -7.37
C GLU A 48 -4.04 3.19 -5.95
N ARG A 49 -4.92 4.10 -5.56
CA ARG A 49 -5.63 4.02 -4.28
C ARG A 49 -7.08 4.46 -4.43
N THR A 50 -7.99 3.60 -4.00
CA THR A 50 -9.40 3.95 -3.82
C THR A 50 -9.74 3.88 -2.35
N ASN A 51 -10.36 4.91 -1.81
CA ASN A 51 -10.80 4.97 -0.42
C ASN A 51 -12.24 5.43 -0.30
N ALA A 52 -12.98 4.78 0.57
CA ALA A 52 -14.33 5.19 0.96
C ALA A 52 -14.39 5.35 2.48
N ARG A 53 -15.10 6.38 2.96
CA ARG A 53 -15.33 6.61 4.38
C ARG A 53 -16.78 6.95 4.62
N LEU A 54 -17.34 6.37 5.66
CA LEU A 54 -18.67 6.70 6.18
C LEU A 54 -18.56 6.94 7.69
N ASN A 55 -18.95 8.12 8.13
CA ASN A 55 -19.18 8.42 9.53
C ASN A 55 -20.69 8.64 9.70
N TYR A 56 -21.26 8.02 10.70
CA TYR A 56 -22.68 8.14 11.01
C TYR A 56 -22.87 8.29 12.51
N GLU A 57 -23.75 9.18 12.90
CA GLU A 57 -24.19 9.36 14.28
C GLU A 57 -25.72 9.53 14.32
N ALA A 58 -26.35 8.87 15.27
CA ALA A 58 -27.79 8.98 15.52
C ALA A 58 -28.09 9.05 17.02
N LYS A 59 -28.84 10.04 17.41
CA LYS A 59 -29.48 10.15 18.75
C LYS A 59 -30.77 9.37 18.69
N LEU A 60 -30.82 8.21 19.35
CA LEU A 60 -32.05 7.41 19.45
C LEU A 60 -33.05 8.05 20.39
N ASN A 61 -32.56 8.72 21.42
CA ASN A 61 -33.28 9.53 22.37
C ASN A 61 -32.29 10.42 23.14
N ASP A 62 -32.76 11.18 24.12
CA ASP A 62 -31.92 12.09 24.90
C ASP A 62 -30.81 11.41 25.70
N LYS A 63 -30.89 10.10 25.87
CA LYS A 63 -29.93 9.30 26.67
C LYS A 63 -29.04 8.42 25.85
N ILE A 64 -29.40 8.06 24.63
CA ILE A 64 -28.69 7.05 23.82
C ILE A 64 -28.28 7.63 22.47
N THR A 65 -26.98 7.63 22.20
CA THR A 65 -26.40 8.00 20.93
C THR A 65 -25.62 6.82 20.37
N LEU A 66 -25.89 6.47 19.14
CA LEU A 66 -25.11 5.51 18.35
C LEU A 66 -24.21 6.27 17.39
N SER A 67 -22.97 5.85 17.25
CA SER A 67 -22.08 6.34 16.20
C SER A 67 -21.27 5.21 15.59
N SER A 68 -20.90 5.36 14.34
CA SER A 68 -19.99 4.44 13.67
C SER A 68 -19.10 5.19 12.70
N LYS A 69 -17.83 4.84 12.69
CA LYS A 69 -16.87 5.27 11.69
C LYS A 69 -16.41 4.04 10.91
N MET A 70 -16.57 4.10 9.60
CA MET A 70 -16.19 3.02 8.70
C MET A 70 -15.26 3.57 7.65
N SER A 71 -14.20 2.85 7.31
CA SER A 71 -13.38 3.15 6.15
C SER A 71 -12.98 1.88 5.41
N TYR A 72 -12.93 2.01 4.11
CA TYR A 72 -12.37 1.01 3.20
C TYR A 72 -11.26 1.66 2.40
N THR A 73 -10.15 0.98 2.26
CA THR A 73 -9.04 1.41 1.41
C THR A 73 -8.55 0.23 0.58
N TYR A 74 -8.54 0.43 -0.72
CA TYR A 74 -7.89 -0.45 -1.68
C TYR A 74 -6.67 0.25 -2.22
N THR A 75 -5.52 -0.42 -2.22
CA THR A 75 -4.30 0.05 -2.91
C THR A 75 -3.77 -1.04 -3.82
N ASN A 76 -3.29 -0.61 -4.98
CA ASN A 76 -2.58 -1.45 -5.92
C ASN A 76 -1.34 -0.70 -6.40
N SER A 77 -0.18 -1.34 -6.34
CA SER A 77 1.06 -0.69 -6.75
C SER A 77 2.00 -1.68 -7.41
N ASN A 78 2.68 -1.23 -8.46
CA ASN A 78 3.84 -1.91 -8.98
C ASN A 78 5.09 -1.15 -8.55
N ARG A 79 5.94 -1.82 -7.75
CA ARG A 79 7.19 -1.26 -7.24
C ARG A 79 8.35 -1.84 -8.02
N ILE A 80 9.17 -0.98 -8.59
CA ILE A 80 10.39 -1.45 -9.26
C ILE A 80 11.39 -1.91 -8.19
N GLN A 81 12.00 -3.08 -8.43
CA GLN A 81 13.01 -3.65 -7.53
C GLN A 81 14.17 -2.68 -7.28
N GLN A 82 14.29 -2.17 -6.07
CA GLN A 82 15.32 -1.19 -5.70
C GLN A 82 16.43 -1.79 -4.85
N SER A 83 16.10 -2.62 -3.88
CA SER A 83 17.01 -3.12 -2.84
C SER A 83 17.60 -4.49 -3.25
N SER A 84 18.51 -4.54 -4.18
CA SER A 84 19.22 -5.75 -4.52
C SER A 84 20.60 -5.42 -5.11
N ASN A 85 21.61 -6.13 -4.65
CA ASN A 85 22.98 -6.03 -5.18
C ASN A 85 23.08 -6.47 -6.64
N VAL A 86 22.19 -7.34 -7.09
CA VAL A 86 22.21 -7.95 -8.44
C VAL A 86 21.12 -7.41 -9.33
N SER A 87 19.89 -7.29 -8.82
CA SER A 87 18.68 -6.96 -9.59
C SER A 87 18.12 -5.56 -9.28
N GLY A 88 18.70 -4.82 -8.36
CA GLY A 88 18.21 -3.50 -7.96
C GLY A 88 18.45 -2.44 -9.05
N LEU A 89 17.40 -1.70 -9.40
CA LEU A 89 17.45 -0.67 -10.43
C LEU A 89 18.54 0.37 -10.20
N MET A 90 18.58 0.98 -9.02
CA MET A 90 19.50 2.10 -8.73
C MET A 90 20.96 1.67 -8.80
N LEU A 91 21.29 0.50 -8.26
CA LEU A 91 22.63 -0.02 -8.31
C LEU A 91 23.02 -0.47 -9.73
N GLY A 92 22.08 -1.04 -10.49
CA GLY A 92 22.25 -1.35 -11.91
C GLY A 92 22.56 -0.10 -12.74
N LEU A 93 21.85 1.00 -12.49
CA LEU A 93 22.10 2.31 -13.14
C LEU A 93 23.49 2.87 -12.81
N LEU A 94 23.92 2.78 -11.55
CA LEU A 94 25.23 3.28 -11.11
C LEU A 94 26.38 2.43 -11.68
N ARG A 95 26.19 1.15 -11.86
CA ARG A 95 27.19 0.20 -12.39
C ARG A 95 27.31 0.22 -13.92
N THR A 96 26.26 0.66 -14.60
CA THR A 96 26.24 0.70 -16.06
C THR A 96 26.97 1.98 -16.52
N PRO A 97 28.09 1.87 -17.21
CA PRO A 97 28.84 3.03 -17.70
C PRO A 97 28.06 3.73 -18.82
N PRO A 98 28.29 5.02 -19.06
CA PRO A 98 27.52 5.83 -20.00
C PRO A 98 27.72 5.47 -21.48
N ASP A 99 28.78 4.80 -21.81
CA ASP A 99 29.13 4.31 -23.16
C ASP A 99 28.47 2.96 -23.51
N PHE A 100 27.95 2.22 -22.52
CA PHE A 100 27.21 0.98 -22.76
C PHE A 100 25.76 1.27 -23.18
N ASP A 101 25.38 0.86 -24.37
CA ASP A 101 23.98 0.93 -24.81
C ASP A 101 23.14 -0.19 -24.17
N GLY A 102 22.36 0.19 -23.17
CA GLY A 102 21.47 -0.73 -22.45
C GLY A 102 20.13 -0.99 -23.14
N ARG A 103 19.81 -0.37 -24.27
CA ARG A 103 18.51 -0.51 -24.96
C ARG A 103 18.30 -1.90 -25.52
N ASP A 104 19.35 -2.51 -26.03
CA ASP A 104 19.39 -3.91 -26.46
C ASP A 104 19.62 -4.81 -25.23
N TYR A 105 18.65 -4.88 -24.33
CA TYR A 105 18.78 -5.56 -23.04
C TYR A 105 18.31 -7.02 -23.06
N LYS A 106 17.72 -7.50 -24.18
CA LYS A 106 17.07 -8.81 -24.30
C LYS A 106 17.29 -9.40 -25.67
N GLY A 107 17.66 -10.68 -25.75
CA GLY A 107 17.92 -11.36 -27.02
C GLY A 107 18.14 -12.86 -26.87
N THR A 108 18.72 -13.48 -27.89
CA THR A 108 18.98 -14.91 -27.95
C THR A 108 20.46 -15.21 -27.67
N TYR A 109 20.69 -16.24 -26.88
CA TYR A 109 22.01 -16.82 -26.60
C TYR A 109 22.08 -18.25 -27.16
N TYR A 110 23.16 -18.59 -27.77
CA TYR A 110 23.47 -19.96 -28.23
C TYR A 110 24.61 -20.53 -27.38
N SER A 111 24.39 -21.72 -26.78
CA SER A 111 25.47 -22.42 -26.07
C SER A 111 26.53 -22.95 -27.04
N SER A 112 27.67 -23.34 -26.49
CA SER A 112 28.74 -24.01 -27.29
C SER A 112 28.30 -25.32 -27.95
N SER A 113 27.25 -25.96 -27.42
CA SER A 113 26.61 -27.15 -27.99
C SER A 113 25.48 -26.83 -28.99
N GLY A 114 25.28 -25.57 -29.35
CA GLY A 114 24.24 -25.14 -30.29
C GLY A 114 22.82 -25.05 -29.72
N VAL A 115 22.65 -25.20 -28.42
CA VAL A 115 21.31 -25.02 -27.76
C VAL A 115 20.94 -23.56 -27.75
N GLU A 116 19.75 -23.25 -28.25
CA GLU A 116 19.18 -21.91 -28.27
C GLU A 116 18.51 -21.56 -26.97
N TYR A 117 18.83 -20.39 -26.42
CA TYR A 117 18.19 -19.78 -25.23
C TYR A 117 17.62 -18.43 -25.61
N ILE A 118 16.32 -18.36 -25.80
CA ILE A 118 15.61 -17.12 -26.13
C ILE A 118 15.40 -16.23 -24.90
N ASN A 119 15.14 -14.94 -25.13
CA ASN A 119 14.79 -13.98 -24.08
C ASN A 119 15.82 -13.88 -22.94
N ARG A 120 17.11 -13.90 -23.29
CA ARG A 120 18.18 -13.72 -22.30
C ARG A 120 18.54 -12.26 -22.13
N GLY A 121 18.87 -11.89 -20.90
CA GLY A 121 19.26 -10.54 -20.56
C GLY A 121 20.67 -10.21 -20.98
N ARG A 122 20.87 -9.00 -21.47
CA ARG A 122 22.17 -8.41 -21.79
C ARG A 122 22.47 -7.28 -20.80
N SER A 123 23.57 -7.36 -20.09
CA SER A 123 24.05 -6.32 -19.19
C SER A 123 25.48 -5.91 -19.52
N TYR A 124 25.99 -4.86 -18.89
CA TYR A 124 27.34 -4.36 -19.12
C TYR A 124 28.43 -5.43 -19.03
N ARG A 125 28.34 -6.34 -18.05
CA ARG A 125 29.36 -7.35 -17.82
C ARG A 125 29.18 -8.66 -18.62
N LYS A 126 27.94 -8.93 -19.06
CA LYS A 126 27.63 -10.09 -19.87
C LYS A 126 26.68 -9.71 -20.98
N SER A 127 27.19 -9.76 -22.19
CA SER A 127 26.44 -9.54 -23.41
C SER A 127 25.71 -10.81 -23.83
N ILE A 128 24.67 -10.67 -24.64
CA ILE A 128 24.03 -11.76 -25.35
C ILE A 128 25.09 -12.50 -26.20
N GLY A 129 25.07 -13.81 -26.15
CA GLY A 129 26.05 -14.66 -26.85
C GLY A 129 27.29 -15.01 -26.04
N GLN A 130 27.54 -14.40 -24.90
CA GLN A 130 28.66 -14.75 -24.02
C GLN A 130 28.23 -15.68 -22.87
N SER A 131 26.96 -15.62 -22.45
CA SER A 131 26.42 -16.43 -21.37
C SER A 131 24.90 -16.46 -21.43
N SER A 132 24.30 -17.55 -20.93
CA SER A 132 22.86 -17.65 -20.77
C SER A 132 22.29 -16.71 -19.73
N ASN A 133 23.11 -16.16 -18.82
CA ASN A 133 22.68 -15.36 -17.68
C ASN A 133 23.48 -14.08 -17.54
N GLN A 134 22.82 -13.03 -17.04
CA GLN A 134 23.46 -11.77 -16.69
C GLN A 134 24.29 -11.92 -15.40
N SER A 135 25.38 -11.16 -15.24
CA SER A 135 26.11 -11.09 -13.97
C SER A 135 25.38 -10.22 -12.94
N TYR A 136 24.73 -9.15 -13.41
CA TYR A 136 23.76 -8.33 -12.71
C TYR A 136 22.75 -7.82 -13.74
N THR A 137 21.57 -7.46 -13.29
CA THR A 137 20.46 -7.14 -14.18
C THR A 137 20.67 -5.80 -14.88
N ASN A 138 20.41 -5.75 -16.18
CA ASN A 138 20.31 -4.50 -16.90
C ASN A 138 19.14 -3.66 -16.33
N PRO A 139 19.32 -2.36 -16.10
CA PRO A 139 18.24 -1.50 -15.60
C PRO A 139 16.94 -1.57 -16.41
N LEU A 140 17.02 -1.68 -17.74
CA LEU A 140 15.84 -1.82 -18.61
C LEU A 140 15.17 -3.18 -18.46
N TRP A 141 15.91 -4.24 -18.18
CA TRP A 141 15.34 -5.53 -17.80
C TRP A 141 14.56 -5.41 -16.50
N THR A 142 15.14 -4.78 -15.46
CA THR A 142 14.46 -4.60 -14.16
C THR A 142 13.12 -3.89 -14.31
N VAL A 143 13.03 -2.83 -15.12
CA VAL A 143 11.79 -2.06 -15.24
C VAL A 143 10.77 -2.66 -16.21
N ASN A 144 11.17 -3.52 -17.15
CA ASN A 144 10.29 -4.04 -18.19
C ASN A 144 9.90 -5.51 -17.98
N GLU A 145 10.76 -6.31 -17.36
CA GLU A 145 10.60 -7.77 -17.30
C GLU A 145 10.33 -8.29 -15.87
N GLN A 146 10.78 -7.56 -14.84
CA GLN A 146 10.50 -7.93 -13.46
C GLN A 146 9.20 -7.27 -12.98
N GLU A 147 8.45 -7.98 -12.15
CA GLU A 147 7.26 -7.46 -11.48
C GLU A 147 7.42 -7.51 -9.97
N SER A 148 6.99 -6.45 -9.29
CA SER A 148 6.92 -6.39 -7.83
C SER A 148 5.64 -5.66 -7.45
N SER A 149 4.52 -6.37 -7.49
CA SER A 149 3.21 -5.79 -7.21
C SER A 149 2.80 -6.00 -5.76
N THR A 150 2.08 -5.03 -5.22
CA THR A 150 1.46 -5.09 -3.89
C THR A 150 0.02 -4.65 -3.99
N ARG A 151 -0.90 -5.48 -3.51
CA ARG A 151 -2.32 -5.19 -3.43
C ARG A 151 -2.79 -5.31 -2.00
N VAL A 152 -3.40 -4.24 -1.48
CA VAL A 152 -3.92 -4.22 -0.12
C VAL A 152 -5.38 -3.84 -0.12
N ASN A 153 -6.20 -4.65 0.56
CA ASN A 153 -7.57 -4.33 0.95
C ASN A 153 -7.60 -4.11 2.46
N ARG A 154 -8.10 -2.99 2.94
CA ARG A 154 -8.24 -2.73 4.36
C ARG A 154 -9.62 -2.16 4.68
N VAL A 155 -10.25 -2.74 5.69
CA VAL A 155 -11.53 -2.29 6.24
C VAL A 155 -11.33 -1.97 7.72
N THR A 156 -11.74 -0.78 8.15
CA THR A 156 -11.81 -0.44 9.57
C THR A 156 -13.24 -0.05 9.93
N VAL A 157 -13.73 -0.55 11.07
CA VAL A 157 -15.06 -0.23 11.60
C VAL A 157 -14.95 0.06 13.07
N THR A 158 -15.47 1.23 13.49
CA THR A 158 -15.47 1.65 14.89
C THR A 158 -16.89 2.00 15.33
N PRO A 159 -17.72 1.01 15.70
CA PRO A 159 -19.03 1.26 16.30
C PRO A 159 -18.88 1.76 17.75
N GLN A 160 -19.74 2.68 18.16
CA GLN A 160 -19.77 3.21 19.50
C GLN A 160 -21.21 3.43 19.95
N ILE A 161 -21.48 3.05 21.18
CA ILE A 161 -22.73 3.38 21.91
C ILE A 161 -22.36 4.29 23.07
N THR A 162 -23.05 5.40 23.18
CA THR A 162 -22.94 6.33 24.30
C THR A 162 -24.28 6.38 25.01
N ILE A 163 -24.30 6.09 26.32
CA ILE A 163 -25.48 6.10 27.16
C ILE A 163 -25.28 7.13 28.26
N LYS A 164 -26.25 8.03 28.46
CA LYS A 164 -26.29 9.01 29.53
C LYS A 164 -27.48 8.71 30.45
N PRO A 165 -27.33 7.79 31.42
CA PRO A 165 -28.43 7.41 32.32
C PRO A 165 -28.93 8.59 33.14
N THR A 166 -27.99 9.47 33.55
CA THR A 166 -28.22 10.69 34.31
C THR A 166 -27.44 11.85 33.68
N SER A 167 -27.68 13.09 34.17
CA SER A 167 -26.93 14.26 33.68
C SER A 167 -25.45 14.26 34.03
N TRP A 168 -25.05 13.55 35.07
CA TRP A 168 -23.68 13.49 35.58
C TRP A 168 -22.91 12.26 35.15
N LEU A 169 -23.58 11.21 34.60
CA LEU A 169 -22.92 9.92 34.20
C LEU A 169 -23.07 9.66 32.71
N GLN A 170 -21.95 9.34 32.07
CA GLN A 170 -21.86 8.89 30.68
C GLN A 170 -21.13 7.56 30.61
N LEU A 171 -21.73 6.58 29.96
CA LEU A 171 -21.14 5.27 29.65
C LEU A 171 -20.91 5.21 28.17
N ILE A 172 -19.69 4.80 27.76
CA ILE A 172 -19.28 4.66 26.36
C ILE A 172 -18.78 3.25 26.17
N THR A 173 -19.36 2.54 25.21
CA THR A 173 -18.81 1.27 24.71
C THR A 173 -18.42 1.47 23.26
N ARG A 174 -17.16 1.16 22.91
CA ARG A 174 -16.61 1.32 21.58
C ARG A 174 -15.88 0.06 21.17
N GLY A 175 -16.25 -0.50 20.01
CA GLY A 175 -15.50 -1.54 19.33
C GLY A 175 -14.56 -0.93 18.31
N ASN A 176 -13.45 -1.60 18.03
CA ASN A 176 -12.60 -1.31 16.88
C ASN A 176 -12.28 -2.62 16.16
N LEU A 177 -12.57 -2.66 14.88
CA LEU A 177 -12.29 -3.80 13.98
C LEU A 177 -11.43 -3.29 12.84
N ASP A 178 -10.27 -3.91 12.62
CA ASP A 178 -9.34 -3.56 11.56
C ASP A 178 -8.90 -4.84 10.85
N PHE A 179 -9.32 -4.99 9.60
CA PHE A 179 -9.01 -6.12 8.75
C PHE A 179 -8.22 -5.63 7.56
N ALA A 180 -7.07 -6.26 7.30
CA ALA A 180 -6.30 -6.01 6.11
C ALA A 180 -5.83 -7.31 5.47
N ASP A 181 -5.93 -7.36 4.15
CA ASP A 181 -5.42 -8.42 3.28
C ASP A 181 -4.36 -7.78 2.37
N ASP A 182 -3.08 -8.11 2.60
CA ASP A 182 -1.92 -7.59 1.87
C ASP A 182 -1.28 -8.73 1.07
N LYS A 183 -1.48 -8.69 -0.25
CA LYS A 183 -0.92 -9.63 -1.20
C LYS A 183 0.24 -8.99 -1.94
N ARG A 184 1.42 -9.63 -1.90
CA ARG A 184 2.63 -9.20 -2.57
C ARG A 184 3.09 -10.27 -3.55
N THR A 185 3.34 -9.87 -4.79
CA THR A 185 3.81 -10.75 -5.85
C THR A 185 5.15 -10.28 -6.36
N TYR A 186 6.10 -11.19 -6.47
CA TYR A 186 7.41 -10.96 -7.06
C TYR A 186 7.60 -11.94 -8.21
N PHE A 187 7.88 -11.42 -9.38
CA PHE A 187 8.17 -12.21 -10.56
C PHE A 187 9.52 -11.81 -11.16
N PHE A 188 10.38 -12.77 -11.32
CA PHE A 188 11.67 -12.66 -12.01
C PHE A 188 11.68 -13.66 -13.16
N PRO A 189 11.75 -13.22 -14.42
CA PRO A 189 11.71 -14.14 -15.56
C PRO A 189 12.98 -14.97 -15.67
N VAL A 190 12.89 -16.07 -16.41
CA VAL A 190 14.05 -16.90 -16.79
C VAL A 190 15.05 -16.04 -17.55
N GLY A 191 16.32 -16.14 -17.19
CA GLY A 191 17.40 -15.30 -17.73
C GLY A 191 17.72 -14.07 -16.90
N ASP A 192 17.09 -13.94 -15.71
CA ASP A 192 17.49 -12.92 -14.74
C ASP A 192 18.89 -13.21 -14.15
N ALA A 193 19.42 -12.26 -13.40
CA ALA A 193 20.80 -12.35 -12.91
C ALA A 193 20.95 -13.27 -11.69
N SER A 194 22.14 -13.85 -11.52
CA SER A 194 22.56 -14.62 -10.34
C SER A 194 21.66 -15.83 -10.04
N SER A 195 21.22 -16.00 -8.80
CA SER A 195 20.43 -17.14 -8.32
C SER A 195 19.04 -17.24 -8.97
N ARG A 196 18.57 -16.20 -9.66
CA ARG A 196 17.27 -16.15 -10.35
C ARG A 196 17.33 -16.49 -11.83
N ALA A 197 18.45 -17.05 -12.29
CA ALA A 197 18.67 -17.40 -13.70
C ALA A 197 17.59 -18.31 -14.30
N ASN A 198 16.99 -19.17 -13.48
CA ASN A 198 15.90 -20.07 -13.86
C ASN A 198 14.49 -19.46 -13.66
N GLY A 199 14.43 -18.18 -13.32
CA GLY A 199 13.21 -17.49 -12.94
C GLY A 199 12.84 -17.72 -11.47
N GLN A 200 12.00 -16.85 -10.95
CA GLN A 200 11.41 -16.97 -9.60
C GLN A 200 10.03 -16.35 -9.59
N TYR A 201 9.08 -17.06 -9.02
CA TYR A 201 7.78 -16.50 -8.63
C TYR A 201 7.63 -16.66 -7.13
N GLN A 202 7.25 -15.58 -6.46
CA GLN A 202 6.96 -15.57 -5.03
C GLN A 202 5.68 -14.79 -4.80
N GLU A 203 4.82 -15.34 -3.94
CA GLU A 203 3.60 -14.68 -3.49
C GLU A 203 3.56 -14.75 -1.97
N ASP A 204 3.47 -13.58 -1.33
CA ASP A 204 3.31 -13.44 0.10
C ASP A 204 1.92 -12.87 0.39
N VAL A 205 1.17 -13.52 1.26
CA VAL A 205 -0.15 -13.07 1.70
C VAL A 205 -0.14 -12.84 3.20
N PHE A 206 -0.49 -11.64 3.62
CA PHE A 206 -0.61 -11.26 5.01
C PHE A 206 -2.07 -10.93 5.32
N ASP A 207 -2.67 -11.73 6.19
CA ASP A 207 -4.02 -11.54 6.71
C ASP A 207 -3.91 -10.93 8.11
N ILE A 208 -4.29 -9.68 8.27
CA ILE A 208 -4.18 -8.91 9.50
C ILE A 208 -5.59 -8.70 10.05
N ARG A 209 -5.82 -9.14 11.29
CA ARG A 209 -7.10 -9.00 11.99
C ARG A 209 -6.85 -8.47 13.39
N ASN A 210 -7.20 -7.23 13.61
CA ASN A 210 -7.14 -6.60 14.91
C ASN A 210 -8.55 -6.27 15.39
N SER A 211 -8.82 -6.55 16.65
CA SER A 211 -10.06 -6.14 17.32
C SER A 211 -9.75 -5.59 18.70
N ALA A 212 -10.49 -4.58 19.09
CA ALA A 212 -10.42 -4.02 20.44
C ALA A 212 -11.83 -3.64 20.92
N LEU A 213 -12.03 -3.67 22.23
CA LEU A 213 -13.25 -3.24 22.89
C LEU A 213 -12.88 -2.33 24.06
N ASP A 214 -13.43 -1.12 24.06
CA ASP A 214 -13.30 -0.18 25.17
C ASP A 214 -14.66 -0.04 25.87
N VAL A 215 -14.63 -0.03 27.21
CA VAL A 215 -15.77 0.32 28.06
C VAL A 215 -15.32 1.46 28.99
N ILE A 216 -15.94 2.61 28.89
CA ILE A 216 -15.52 3.84 29.55
C ILE A 216 -16.71 4.41 30.31
N GLY A 217 -16.50 4.66 31.60
CA GLY A 217 -17.41 5.44 32.46
C GLY A 217 -16.82 6.82 32.73
N LYS A 218 -17.61 7.87 32.47
CA LYS A 218 -17.24 9.25 32.75
C LYS A 218 -18.30 9.89 33.65
N ALA A 219 -17.87 10.43 34.79
CA ALA A 219 -18.73 11.10 35.74
C ALA A 219 -18.27 12.54 35.96
N ASN A 220 -19.23 13.48 35.98
CA ASN A 220 -19.00 14.90 36.21
C ASN A 220 -19.76 15.32 37.45
N PHE A 221 -19.05 15.82 38.43
CA PHE A 221 -19.62 16.28 39.70
C PHE A 221 -19.29 17.75 39.90
N LEU A 222 -20.32 18.56 40.11
CA LEU A 222 -20.17 19.94 40.55
C LEU A 222 -20.02 19.91 42.07
N LEU A 223 -18.80 20.13 42.57
CA LEU A 223 -18.48 20.10 44.01
C LEU A 223 -18.77 21.44 44.68
N SER A 224 -18.63 22.55 43.96
CA SER A 224 -19.02 23.92 44.35
C SER A 224 -19.23 24.74 43.09
N ASP A 225 -19.67 26.01 43.23
CA ASP A 225 -19.86 26.90 42.07
C ASP A 225 -18.59 27.09 41.22
N ASP A 226 -17.43 26.96 41.87
CA ASP A 226 -16.12 27.16 41.21
C ASP A 226 -15.35 25.83 40.91
N VAL A 227 -15.86 24.68 41.39
CA VAL A 227 -15.14 23.42 41.32
C VAL A 227 -15.96 22.32 40.66
N ASN A 228 -15.50 21.90 39.48
CA ASN A 228 -16.07 20.77 38.77
C ASN A 228 -15.07 19.61 38.73
N LEU A 229 -15.46 18.44 39.22
CA LEU A 229 -14.68 17.21 39.21
C LEU A 229 -15.15 16.30 38.08
N THR A 230 -14.26 15.99 37.13
CA THR A 230 -14.49 14.97 36.10
C THR A 230 -13.67 13.74 36.42
N THR A 231 -14.32 12.60 36.59
CA THR A 231 -13.66 11.29 36.78
C THR A 231 -13.92 10.41 35.58
N THR A 232 -12.89 9.77 35.08
CA THR A 232 -12.97 8.79 33.95
C THR A 232 -12.32 7.48 34.37
N VAL A 233 -13.05 6.39 34.22
CA VAL A 233 -12.59 5.03 34.44
C VAL A 233 -12.83 4.25 33.15
N GLY A 234 -11.86 3.48 32.69
CA GLY A 234 -11.97 2.71 31.46
C GLY A 234 -11.31 1.34 31.58
N TRP A 235 -11.83 0.42 30.78
CA TRP A 235 -11.28 -0.89 30.56
C TRP A 235 -11.15 -1.10 29.05
N SER A 236 -10.04 -1.71 28.61
CA SER A 236 -9.74 -1.98 27.20
C SER A 236 -9.24 -3.42 27.04
N TYR A 237 -9.74 -4.07 26.00
CA TYR A 237 -9.33 -5.42 25.60
C TYR A 237 -8.89 -5.39 24.14
#